data_9ec32da8c80de09c021d8d9a005d501e
#
_entry.id   9ec32da8c80de09c021d8d9a005d501e
#
_cell.length_a   1.000
_cell.length_b   1.000
_cell.length_c   1.000
_cell.angle_alpha   90.00
_cell.angle_beta   90.00
_cell.angle_gamma   90.00
#
_symmetry.space_group_name_H-M   'P 1'
#
loop_
_entity.id
_entity.type
_entity.pdbx_description
1 polymer ?
#
loop_
_entity_poly.entity_id
_entity_poly.type
_entity_poly.pdbx_seq_one_letter_code
_entity_poly.pdbx_strand_id
1 'polypeptide(L)'
;MNKSTGVLLIAMLTAGTAWADDGVQAHIEEGKGVIKAFFGALKGELVKGMKEHGPVNTIATCSKVAPSLAAGHSQMSGWEVARTSLKVRNPDNAADAWEAAVLHEFESRKAAGEDPMKLLKAEVVEEKGRKVFRMMKAIPTAEVCTKCHGETIADPVTAKLDELYPQDKARGYKVGDLRGAFTLKKSL
;
A
#
# COMPACT_ATOMS: atom_id res chain seq x y z
N MET A 1 -28.12 69.40 -0.69
CA MET A 1 -27.34 68.71 -1.73
C MET A 1 -26.71 67.50 -1.08
N ASN A 2 -27.41 66.32 -1.11
CA ASN A 2 -26.94 65.07 -0.58
C ASN A 2 -26.32 64.21 -1.68
N LYS A 3 -25.04 63.87 -1.57
CA LYS A 3 -24.35 62.93 -2.47
C LYS A 3 -24.37 61.55 -1.81
N SER A 4 -25.20 60.68 -2.31
CA SER A 4 -25.19 59.26 -1.98
C SER A 4 -24.05 58.54 -2.73
N THR A 5 -23.08 58.03 -1.99
CA THR A 5 -22.00 57.21 -2.54
C THR A 5 -22.45 55.75 -2.45
N GLY A 6 -22.79 55.16 -3.61
CA GLY A 6 -23.13 53.73 -3.69
C GLY A 6 -21.87 52.87 -3.61
N VAL A 7 -21.81 51.99 -2.60
CA VAL A 7 -20.78 50.94 -2.48
C VAL A 7 -21.24 49.74 -3.28
N LEU A 8 -20.48 49.43 -4.35
CA LEU A 8 -20.69 48.24 -5.16
C LEU A 8 -20.00 47.04 -4.46
N LEU A 9 -20.76 46.13 -3.86
CA LEU A 9 -20.25 44.87 -3.35
C LEU A 9 -20.03 43.90 -4.52
N ILE A 10 -18.78 43.63 -4.85
CA ILE A 10 -18.41 42.56 -5.78
C ILE A 10 -18.38 41.27 -4.97
N ALA A 11 -19.37 40.39 -5.16
CA ALA A 11 -19.37 39.03 -4.66
C ALA A 11 -18.40 38.17 -5.52
N MET A 12 -17.22 37.86 -4.97
CA MET A 12 -16.35 36.87 -5.59
C MET A 12 -16.90 35.46 -5.32
N LEU A 13 -17.40 34.82 -6.38
CA LEU A 13 -17.75 33.40 -6.34
C LEU A 13 -16.48 32.57 -6.23
N THR A 14 -16.27 31.93 -5.08
CA THR A 14 -15.24 30.89 -4.87
C THR A 14 -15.80 29.52 -5.28
N ALA A 15 -15.84 29.23 -6.56
CA ALA A 15 -16.33 27.96 -7.12
C ALA A 15 -15.20 26.93 -7.40
N GLY A 16 -14.01 27.10 -6.81
CA GLY A 16 -12.82 26.35 -7.24
C GLY A 16 -12.42 25.12 -6.43
N THR A 17 -12.98 24.87 -5.23
CA THR A 17 -12.44 23.85 -4.31
C THR A 17 -13.20 22.51 -4.31
N ALA A 18 -14.48 22.49 -4.64
CA ALA A 18 -15.31 21.28 -4.59
C ALA A 18 -14.92 20.21 -5.63
N TRP A 19 -14.58 20.64 -6.85
CA TRP A 19 -14.25 19.71 -7.96
C TRP A 19 -12.92 18.96 -7.78
N ALA A 20 -11.96 19.53 -7.07
CA ALA A 20 -10.68 18.88 -6.81
C ALA A 20 -10.82 17.76 -5.76
N ASP A 21 -11.71 17.92 -4.81
CA ASP A 21 -11.96 16.96 -3.72
C ASP A 21 -12.75 15.74 -4.22
N ASP A 22 -13.77 15.96 -5.06
CA ASP A 22 -14.54 14.87 -5.67
C ASP A 22 -13.67 13.94 -6.53
N GLY A 23 -12.72 14.48 -7.27
CA GLY A 23 -11.77 13.70 -8.08
C GLY A 23 -10.84 12.84 -7.25
N VAL A 24 -10.33 13.37 -6.14
CA VAL A 24 -9.46 12.65 -5.19
C VAL A 24 -10.23 11.51 -4.52
N GLN A 25 -11.46 11.78 -4.07
CA GLN A 25 -12.30 10.76 -3.43
C GLN A 25 -12.67 9.62 -4.39
N ALA A 26 -12.97 9.93 -5.66
CA ALA A 26 -13.22 8.91 -6.68
C ALA A 26 -12.01 7.99 -6.89
N HIS A 27 -10.80 8.56 -6.95
CA HIS A 27 -9.56 7.77 -7.06
C HIS A 27 -9.30 6.94 -5.80
N ILE A 28 -9.62 7.42 -4.62
CA ILE A 28 -9.52 6.64 -3.37
C ILE A 28 -10.42 5.40 -3.44
N GLU A 29 -11.68 5.55 -3.85
CA GLU A 29 -12.60 4.41 -3.92
C GLU A 29 -12.20 3.42 -5.02
N GLU A 30 -11.78 3.90 -6.20
CA GLU A 30 -11.22 3.06 -7.25
C GLU A 30 -9.99 2.28 -6.74
N GLY A 31 -9.04 2.96 -6.12
CA GLY A 31 -7.82 2.36 -5.57
C GLY A 31 -8.10 1.31 -4.47
N LYS A 32 -9.09 1.55 -3.60
CA LYS A 32 -9.55 0.54 -2.64
C LYS A 32 -10.05 -0.72 -3.33
N GLY A 33 -10.78 -0.58 -4.44
CA GLY A 33 -11.23 -1.70 -5.26
C GLY A 33 -10.06 -2.51 -5.85
N VAL A 34 -9.07 -1.83 -6.40
CA VAL A 34 -7.84 -2.43 -6.94
C VAL A 34 -7.07 -3.18 -5.86
N ILE A 35 -6.85 -2.56 -4.69
CA ILE A 35 -6.19 -3.20 -3.55
C ILE A 35 -6.95 -4.44 -3.09
N LYS A 36 -8.28 -4.37 -2.97
CA LYS A 36 -9.11 -5.51 -2.56
C LYS A 36 -8.97 -6.70 -3.51
N ALA A 37 -8.99 -6.45 -4.81
CA ALA A 37 -8.81 -7.47 -5.83
C ALA A 37 -7.40 -8.10 -5.77
N PHE A 38 -6.35 -7.27 -5.74
CA PHE A 38 -4.97 -7.72 -5.65
C PHE A 38 -4.69 -8.50 -4.35
N PHE A 39 -5.14 -7.99 -3.21
CA PHE A 39 -5.01 -8.68 -1.93
C PHE A 39 -5.75 -10.02 -1.92
N GLY A 40 -6.95 -10.06 -2.49
CA GLY A 40 -7.74 -11.30 -2.62
C GLY A 40 -6.99 -12.38 -3.40
N ALA A 41 -6.40 -12.00 -4.55
CA ALA A 41 -5.60 -12.90 -5.37
C ALA A 41 -4.36 -13.41 -4.62
N LEU A 42 -3.57 -12.50 -4.01
CA LEU A 42 -2.37 -12.87 -3.23
C LEU A 42 -2.71 -13.79 -2.05
N LYS A 43 -3.75 -13.46 -1.29
CA LYS A 43 -4.20 -14.26 -0.16
C LYS A 43 -4.71 -15.62 -0.60
N GLY A 44 -5.42 -15.69 -1.72
CA GLY A 44 -5.90 -16.94 -2.32
C GLY A 44 -4.74 -17.88 -2.62
N GLU A 45 -3.72 -17.40 -3.32
CA GLU A 45 -2.51 -18.18 -3.63
C GLU A 45 -1.75 -18.62 -2.38
N LEU A 46 -1.62 -17.72 -1.38
CA LEU A 46 -0.99 -18.07 -0.11
C LEU A 46 -1.74 -19.19 0.61
N VAL A 47 -3.06 -19.06 0.78
CA VAL A 47 -3.88 -20.03 1.51
C VAL A 47 -3.89 -21.36 0.81
N LYS A 48 -4.05 -21.36 -0.53
CA LYS A 48 -3.98 -22.56 -1.37
C LYS A 48 -2.63 -23.26 -1.21
N GLY A 49 -1.53 -22.54 -1.39
CA GLY A 49 -0.18 -23.09 -1.27
C GLY A 49 0.08 -23.67 0.13
N MET A 50 -0.28 -22.93 1.19
CA MET A 50 -0.12 -23.40 2.57
C MET A 50 -0.88 -24.69 2.85
N LYS A 51 -2.09 -24.86 2.28
CA LYS A 51 -2.92 -26.05 2.45
C LYS A 51 -2.41 -27.24 1.64
N GLU A 52 -2.01 -27.01 0.39
CA GLU A 52 -1.67 -28.08 -0.56
C GLU A 52 -0.20 -28.52 -0.47
N HIS A 53 0.71 -27.60 -0.16
CA HIS A 53 2.15 -27.83 -0.30
C HIS A 53 2.95 -27.48 0.95
N GLY A 54 2.29 -26.94 1.99
CA GLY A 54 2.93 -26.47 3.22
C GLY A 54 3.79 -25.21 3.03
N PRO A 55 4.35 -24.65 4.12
CA PRO A 55 4.98 -23.33 4.08
C PRO A 55 6.23 -23.28 3.20
N VAL A 56 7.08 -24.30 3.21
CA VAL A 56 8.35 -24.29 2.47
C VAL A 56 8.13 -24.16 0.95
N ASN A 57 7.25 -24.99 0.40
CA ASN A 57 6.95 -24.97 -1.04
C ASN A 57 6.13 -23.72 -1.44
N THR A 58 5.30 -23.23 -0.53
CA THR A 58 4.54 -21.99 -0.75
C THR A 58 5.46 -20.78 -0.94
N ILE A 59 6.60 -20.71 -0.25
CA ILE A 59 7.58 -19.61 -0.45
C ILE A 59 8.07 -19.62 -1.91
N ALA A 60 8.45 -20.77 -2.44
CA ALA A 60 8.95 -20.91 -3.81
C ALA A 60 7.89 -20.51 -4.85
N THR A 61 6.62 -20.91 -4.62
CA THR A 61 5.50 -20.51 -5.47
C THR A 61 5.26 -19.00 -5.39
N CYS A 62 5.13 -18.45 -4.18
CA CYS A 62 4.85 -17.03 -3.96
C CYS A 62 5.94 -16.11 -4.51
N SER A 63 7.22 -16.55 -4.51
CA SER A 63 8.31 -15.75 -5.04
C SER A 63 8.15 -15.43 -6.54
N LYS A 64 7.49 -16.32 -7.28
CA LYS A 64 7.23 -16.18 -8.71
C LYS A 64 5.85 -15.58 -9.00
N VAL A 65 4.84 -16.00 -8.25
CA VAL A 65 3.45 -15.64 -8.50
C VAL A 65 3.14 -14.20 -8.05
N ALA A 66 3.68 -13.75 -6.93
CA ALA A 66 3.34 -12.43 -6.40
C ALA A 66 3.74 -11.26 -7.31
N PRO A 67 4.93 -11.24 -7.97
CA PRO A 67 5.24 -10.22 -8.98
C PRO A 67 4.31 -10.27 -10.19
N SER A 68 3.99 -11.47 -10.68
CA SER A 68 3.08 -11.66 -11.82
C SER A 68 1.67 -11.16 -11.52
N LEU A 69 1.17 -11.40 -10.31
CA LEU A 69 -0.13 -10.88 -9.87
C LEU A 69 -0.12 -9.34 -9.81
N ALA A 70 0.94 -8.72 -9.29
CA ALA A 70 1.05 -7.26 -9.27
C ALA A 70 1.04 -6.69 -10.69
N ALA A 71 1.82 -7.25 -11.61
CA ALA A 71 1.85 -6.84 -13.02
C ALA A 71 0.49 -7.01 -13.70
N GLY A 72 -0.18 -8.15 -13.49
CA GLY A 72 -1.52 -8.41 -14.04
C GLY A 72 -2.55 -7.42 -13.54
N HIS A 73 -2.57 -7.14 -12.23
CA HIS A 73 -3.47 -6.13 -11.67
C HIS A 73 -3.15 -4.72 -12.16
N SER A 74 -1.87 -4.38 -12.36
CA SER A 74 -1.48 -3.10 -12.96
C SER A 74 -2.04 -2.96 -14.37
N GLN A 75 -1.87 -3.98 -15.20
CA GLN A 75 -2.36 -3.99 -16.58
C GLN A 75 -3.89 -3.87 -16.68
N MET A 76 -4.61 -4.62 -15.82
CA MET A 76 -6.07 -4.63 -15.83
C MET A 76 -6.70 -3.35 -15.30
N SER A 77 -6.08 -2.69 -14.32
CA SER A 77 -6.66 -1.54 -13.63
C SER A 77 -6.22 -0.19 -14.19
N GLY A 78 -5.12 -0.14 -14.93
CA GLY A 78 -4.48 1.12 -15.34
C GLY A 78 -3.76 1.85 -14.20
N TRP A 79 -3.58 1.20 -13.04
CA TRP A 79 -2.77 1.68 -11.93
C TRP A 79 -1.42 0.96 -11.91
N GLU A 80 -0.37 1.62 -11.46
CA GLU A 80 0.80 0.90 -11.00
C GLU A 80 0.49 0.29 -9.62
N VAL A 81 0.48 -1.05 -9.54
CA VAL A 81 0.10 -1.79 -8.34
C VAL A 81 1.31 -2.53 -7.78
N ALA A 82 1.67 -2.24 -6.53
CA ALA A 82 2.79 -2.90 -5.87
C ALA A 82 2.55 -3.08 -4.35
N ARG A 83 3.55 -3.62 -3.70
CA ARG A 83 3.66 -3.64 -2.22
C ARG A 83 5.02 -3.10 -1.85
N THR A 84 5.08 -2.40 -0.73
CA THR A 84 6.32 -1.83 -0.21
C THR A 84 6.47 -2.06 1.28
N SER A 85 7.69 -1.96 1.81
CA SER A 85 7.98 -2.15 3.23
C SER A 85 9.32 -1.52 3.61
N LEU A 86 9.45 -1.10 4.87
CA LEU A 86 10.74 -0.70 5.46
C LEU A 86 11.68 -1.90 5.68
N LYS A 87 11.11 -3.10 5.91
CA LYS A 87 11.86 -4.36 6.04
C LYS A 87 11.47 -5.27 4.88
N VAL A 88 12.22 -5.20 3.78
CA VAL A 88 11.90 -5.92 2.55
C VAL A 88 12.37 -7.37 2.57
N ARG A 89 11.61 -8.25 1.92
CA ARG A 89 12.03 -9.59 1.54
C ARG A 89 12.57 -9.62 0.12
N ASN A 90 11.75 -9.13 -0.83
CA ASN A 90 12.21 -8.92 -2.20
C ASN A 90 12.71 -7.48 -2.32
N PRO A 91 13.98 -7.25 -2.72
CA PRO A 91 14.53 -5.90 -2.92
C PRO A 91 13.70 -4.99 -3.83
N ASP A 92 13.00 -5.56 -4.83
CA ASP A 92 12.14 -4.81 -5.75
C ASP A 92 10.95 -4.11 -5.06
N ASN A 93 10.65 -4.53 -3.82
CA ASN A 93 9.61 -3.90 -2.98
C ASN A 93 10.18 -2.86 -2.00
N ALA A 94 11.39 -2.36 -2.25
CA ALA A 94 11.97 -1.30 -1.44
C ALA A 94 11.15 -0.01 -1.59
N ALA A 95 10.91 0.66 -0.47
CA ALA A 95 10.16 1.90 -0.45
C ALA A 95 10.94 3.03 -1.12
N ASP A 96 10.28 3.81 -1.98
CA ASP A 96 10.80 5.11 -2.40
C ASP A 96 10.70 6.14 -1.26
N ALA A 97 11.21 7.35 -1.45
CA ALA A 97 11.24 8.36 -0.39
C ALA A 97 9.85 8.72 0.14
N TRP A 98 8.84 8.84 -0.75
CA TRP A 98 7.47 9.12 -0.36
C TRP A 98 6.85 7.93 0.39
N GLU A 99 7.03 6.72 -0.11
CA GLU A 99 6.55 5.49 0.52
C GLU A 99 7.16 5.27 1.90
N ALA A 100 8.45 5.53 2.05
CA ALA A 100 9.13 5.43 3.34
C ALA A 100 8.56 6.44 4.34
N ALA A 101 8.31 7.68 3.93
CA ALA A 101 7.67 8.69 4.77
C ALA A 101 6.27 8.26 5.22
N VAL A 102 5.45 7.73 4.29
CA VAL A 102 4.10 7.22 4.61
C VAL A 102 4.15 6.00 5.53
N LEU A 103 5.11 5.08 5.34
CA LEU A 103 5.28 3.93 6.24
C LEU A 103 5.64 4.38 7.66
N HIS A 104 6.52 5.38 7.82
CA HIS A 104 6.82 5.97 9.13
C HIS A 104 5.62 6.70 9.73
N GLU A 105 4.82 7.41 8.93
CA GLU A 105 3.55 8.00 9.37
C GLU A 105 2.61 6.90 9.89
N PHE A 106 2.47 5.79 9.18
CA PHE A 106 1.62 4.68 9.61
C PHE A 106 2.10 4.04 10.92
N GLU A 107 3.41 3.85 11.12
CA GLU A 107 3.95 3.36 12.39
C GLU A 107 3.63 4.33 13.53
N SER A 108 3.75 5.63 13.32
CA SER A 108 3.45 6.65 14.32
C SER A 108 1.96 6.66 14.67
N ARG A 109 1.07 6.58 13.68
CA ARG A 109 -0.39 6.53 13.88
C ARG A 109 -0.82 5.25 14.60
N LYS A 110 -0.22 4.11 14.25
CA LYS A 110 -0.41 2.85 14.98
C LYS A 110 0.03 2.98 16.44
N ALA A 111 1.21 3.56 16.70
CA ALA A 111 1.71 3.79 18.05
C ALA A 111 0.80 4.71 18.88
N ALA A 112 0.11 5.65 18.22
CA ALA A 112 -0.91 6.51 18.82
C ALA A 112 -2.28 5.78 19.03
N GLY A 113 -2.39 4.49 18.70
CA GLY A 113 -3.58 3.67 18.93
C GLY A 113 -4.55 3.57 17.76
N GLU A 114 -4.19 4.08 16.57
CA GLU A 114 -5.05 3.93 15.39
C GLU A 114 -5.02 2.48 14.89
N ASP A 115 -6.19 1.98 14.50
CA ASP A 115 -6.35 0.64 13.94
C ASP A 115 -5.55 0.48 12.65
N PRO A 116 -4.53 -0.41 12.59
CA PRO A 116 -3.72 -0.62 11.39
C PRO A 116 -4.53 -0.99 10.14
N MET A 117 -5.70 -1.63 10.33
CA MET A 117 -6.59 -1.97 9.23
C MET A 117 -7.21 -0.73 8.55
N LYS A 118 -7.23 0.42 9.22
CA LYS A 118 -7.80 1.67 8.72
C LYS A 118 -6.76 2.60 8.10
N LEU A 119 -5.47 2.39 8.38
CA LEU A 119 -4.39 3.26 7.89
C LEU A 119 -4.36 3.31 6.37
N LEU A 120 -4.59 4.49 5.84
CA LEU A 120 -4.57 4.84 4.43
C LEU A 120 -4.01 6.24 4.27
N LYS A 121 -3.22 6.45 3.23
CA LYS A 121 -2.73 7.75 2.77
C LYS A 121 -3.01 7.83 1.28
N ALA A 122 -3.56 8.96 0.83
CA ALA A 122 -3.78 9.24 -0.58
C ALA A 122 -3.62 10.72 -0.83
N GLU A 123 -2.90 11.09 -1.87
CA GLU A 123 -2.69 12.46 -2.29
C GLU A 123 -2.23 12.58 -3.74
N VAL A 124 -2.35 13.76 -4.31
CA VAL A 124 -1.76 14.11 -5.60
C VAL A 124 -0.39 14.70 -5.34
N VAL A 125 0.64 14.13 -5.93
CA VAL A 125 2.02 14.63 -5.89
C VAL A 125 2.49 15.03 -7.28
N GLU A 126 3.55 15.82 -7.35
CA GLU A 126 4.23 16.12 -8.60
C GLU A 126 5.47 15.22 -8.75
N GLU A 127 5.50 14.37 -9.77
CA GLU A 127 6.65 13.55 -10.11
C GLU A 127 7.12 13.89 -11.53
N LYS A 128 8.35 14.40 -11.64
CA LYS A 128 8.97 14.77 -12.94
C LYS A 128 8.11 15.70 -13.79
N GLY A 129 7.50 16.71 -13.16
CA GLY A 129 6.63 17.70 -13.82
C GLY A 129 5.24 17.19 -14.22
N ARG A 130 4.81 16.03 -13.73
CA ARG A 130 3.46 15.48 -13.95
C ARG A 130 2.74 15.24 -12.64
N LYS A 131 1.45 15.46 -12.64
CA LYS A 131 0.60 15.11 -11.49
C LYS A 131 0.38 13.60 -11.44
N VAL A 132 0.65 13.01 -10.30
CA VAL A 132 0.47 11.59 -10.03
C VAL A 132 -0.36 11.45 -8.77
N PHE A 133 -1.44 10.69 -8.85
CA PHE A 133 -2.17 10.27 -7.66
C PHE A 133 -1.45 9.07 -7.03
N ARG A 134 -1.09 9.20 -5.76
CA ARG A 134 -0.47 8.13 -4.98
C ARG A 134 -1.35 7.71 -3.83
N MET A 135 -1.44 6.42 -3.59
CA MET A 135 -2.22 5.87 -2.50
C MET A 135 -1.49 4.70 -1.86
N MET A 136 -1.46 4.68 -0.53
CA MET A 136 -0.99 3.53 0.25
C MET A 136 -2.04 3.07 1.24
N LYS A 137 -2.11 1.75 1.41
CA LYS A 137 -2.95 1.08 2.40
C LYS A 137 -2.09 0.13 3.22
N ALA A 138 -2.08 0.28 4.54
CA ALA A 138 -1.30 -0.55 5.43
C ALA A 138 -1.68 -2.04 5.32
N ILE A 139 -0.67 -2.90 5.52
CA ILE A 139 -0.80 -4.36 5.60
C ILE A 139 -0.39 -4.78 7.01
N PRO A 140 -1.33 -4.98 7.95
CA PRO A 140 -1.01 -5.53 9.25
C PRO A 140 -0.65 -7.02 9.14
N THR A 141 0.23 -7.46 10.03
CA THR A 141 0.65 -8.86 10.16
C THR A 141 -0.47 -9.66 10.82
N ALA A 142 -1.01 -10.64 10.10
CA ALA A 142 -1.93 -11.62 10.65
C ALA A 142 -1.18 -12.85 11.18
N GLU A 143 -1.84 -13.70 11.95
CA GLU A 143 -1.23 -14.91 12.51
C GLU A 143 -0.59 -15.81 11.44
N VAL A 144 -1.26 -16.03 10.31
CA VAL A 144 -0.70 -16.81 9.19
C VAL A 144 0.60 -16.20 8.65
N CYS A 145 0.77 -14.89 8.73
CA CYS A 145 1.96 -14.20 8.24
C CYS A 145 3.20 -14.52 9.10
N THR A 146 3.03 -14.77 10.41
CA THR A 146 4.13 -15.05 11.33
C THR A 146 4.83 -16.39 11.03
N LYS A 147 4.19 -17.29 10.28
CA LYS A 147 4.82 -18.54 9.82
C LYS A 147 6.09 -18.29 8.98
N CYS A 148 6.16 -17.14 8.28
CA CYS A 148 7.29 -16.76 7.43
C CYS A 148 7.87 -15.38 7.76
N HIS A 149 7.21 -14.59 8.62
CA HIS A 149 7.62 -13.23 8.96
C HIS A 149 7.78 -13.01 10.48
N GLY A 150 7.48 -14.01 11.30
CA GLY A 150 7.46 -13.91 12.75
C GLY A 150 8.83 -13.80 13.41
N GLU A 151 8.82 -13.71 14.74
CA GLU A 151 10.01 -13.76 15.59
C GLU A 151 10.62 -15.18 15.62
N THR A 152 9.74 -16.19 15.60
CA THR A 152 10.14 -17.60 15.55
C THR A 152 9.63 -18.22 14.26
N ILE A 153 10.55 -18.62 13.38
CA ILE A 153 10.27 -19.25 12.09
C ILE A 153 10.90 -20.65 12.14
N ALA A 154 10.16 -21.66 11.69
CA ALA A 154 10.66 -23.04 11.66
C ALA A 154 11.89 -23.17 10.75
N ASP A 155 12.88 -23.96 11.16
CA ASP A 155 14.16 -24.13 10.46
C ASP A 155 14.03 -24.42 8.95
N PRO A 156 13.15 -25.35 8.50
CA PRO A 156 13.00 -25.60 7.06
C PRO A 156 12.47 -24.40 6.28
N VAL A 157 11.62 -23.55 6.92
CA VAL A 157 11.10 -22.32 6.34
C VAL A 157 12.22 -21.27 6.27
N THR A 158 13.00 -21.13 7.34
CA THR A 158 14.15 -20.23 7.39
C THR A 158 15.16 -20.57 6.30
N ALA A 159 15.56 -21.84 6.18
CA ALA A 159 16.48 -22.29 5.15
C ALA A 159 15.98 -21.96 3.73
N LYS A 160 14.68 -22.16 3.45
CA LYS A 160 14.09 -21.82 2.14
C LYS A 160 14.02 -20.33 1.90
N LEU A 161 13.79 -19.53 2.93
CA LEU A 161 13.83 -18.07 2.84
C LEU A 161 15.26 -17.58 2.55
N ASP A 162 16.27 -18.12 3.21
CA ASP A 162 17.67 -17.74 3.01
C ASP A 162 18.15 -18.11 1.59
N GLU A 163 17.70 -19.27 1.09
CA GLU A 163 17.98 -19.72 -0.30
C GLU A 163 17.41 -18.75 -1.34
N LEU A 164 16.14 -18.35 -1.18
CA LEU A 164 15.44 -17.56 -2.19
C LEU A 164 15.59 -16.04 -2.03
N TYR A 165 15.90 -15.60 -0.81
CA TYR A 165 15.98 -14.19 -0.45
C TYR A 165 17.18 -13.95 0.50
N PRO A 166 18.42 -14.02 -0.01
CA PRO A 166 19.63 -13.91 0.83
C PRO A 166 19.76 -12.57 1.56
N GLN A 167 18.98 -11.55 1.15
CA GLN A 167 18.93 -10.23 1.78
C GLN A 167 17.62 -9.99 2.56
N ASP A 168 16.89 -11.06 2.92
CA ASP A 168 15.60 -10.96 3.61
C ASP A 168 15.71 -10.22 4.95
N LYS A 169 15.06 -9.08 5.05
CA LYS A 169 14.90 -8.28 6.29
C LYS A 169 13.52 -8.42 6.92
N ALA A 170 12.59 -9.15 6.28
CA ALA A 170 11.19 -9.19 6.65
C ALA A 170 10.87 -10.27 7.69
N ARG A 171 11.58 -10.25 8.82
CA ARG A 171 11.42 -11.17 9.96
C ARG A 171 11.26 -10.41 11.27
N GLY A 172 10.81 -11.09 12.32
CA GLY A 172 10.65 -10.54 13.66
C GLY A 172 9.38 -9.69 13.82
N TYR A 173 8.31 -10.01 13.09
CA TYR A 173 7.02 -9.38 13.23
C TYR A 173 6.12 -10.11 14.22
N LYS A 174 5.36 -9.35 14.98
CA LYS A 174 4.24 -9.83 15.82
C LYS A 174 2.91 -9.61 15.10
N VAL A 175 1.88 -10.34 15.51
CA VAL A 175 0.52 -10.08 15.05
C VAL A 175 0.15 -8.63 15.36
N GLY A 176 -0.40 -7.93 14.36
CA GLY A 176 -0.73 -6.51 14.45
C GLY A 176 0.38 -5.55 14.04
N ASP A 177 1.62 -5.99 13.86
CA ASP A 177 2.70 -5.14 13.34
C ASP A 177 2.45 -4.78 11.86
N LEU A 178 2.93 -3.62 11.43
CA LEU A 178 2.86 -3.22 10.04
C LEU A 178 3.90 -3.99 9.22
N ARG A 179 3.45 -4.96 8.42
CA ARG A 179 4.32 -5.71 7.50
C ARG A 179 4.80 -4.83 6.34
N GLY A 180 4.05 -3.82 6.02
CA GLY A 180 4.27 -2.89 4.91
C GLY A 180 2.96 -2.27 4.45
N ALA A 181 2.89 -1.93 3.18
CA ALA A 181 1.67 -1.39 2.58
C ALA A 181 1.49 -1.87 1.13
N PHE A 182 0.25 -1.90 0.66
CA PHE A 182 -0.05 -1.80 -0.77
C PHE A 182 0.25 -0.37 -1.21
N THR A 183 0.84 -0.21 -2.37
CA THR A 183 1.13 1.09 -2.98
C THR A 183 0.58 1.12 -4.39
N LEU A 184 -0.07 2.22 -4.71
CA LEU A 184 -0.71 2.47 -5.99
C LEU A 184 -0.27 3.83 -6.53
N LYS A 185 -0.06 3.90 -7.86
CA LYS A 185 0.18 5.15 -8.58
C LYS A 185 -0.72 5.22 -9.81
N LYS A 186 -1.23 6.41 -10.12
CA LYS A 186 -1.99 6.72 -11.33
C LYS A 186 -1.58 8.08 -11.87
N SER A 187 -1.16 8.15 -13.12
CA SER A 187 -0.93 9.43 -13.80
C SER A 187 -2.26 10.15 -14.02
N LEU A 188 -2.28 11.47 -13.76
CA LEU A 188 -3.45 12.34 -13.93
C LEU A 188 -3.33 13.19 -15.19
#